data_17fda8af08379cfe84d0f8451fad83d2
#
_entry.id   17fda8af08379cfe84d0f8451fad83d2
#
_cell.length_a   1.000
_cell.length_b   1.000
_cell.length_c   1.000
_cell.angle_alpha   90.00
_cell.angle_beta   90.00
_cell.angle_gamma   90.00
#
_symmetry.space_group_name_H-M   'P 1'
#
loop_
_entity.id
_entity.type
_entity.pdbx_description
1 polymer ?
#
loop_
_entity_poly.entity_id
_entity_poly.type
_entity_poly.pdbx_seq_one_letter_code
_entity_poly.pdbx_strand_id
1 'polypeptide(L)'
;MATDYKDPPLVNDSDGMEYIVRRLTPTECARLQGFPDWWCSDLGTEHPSDAEIYEWYKIFETYRRITGTSGKPKSDKQIRKFLKDPHSDSAEYKMWGNGVALPCVYFVLSGIAWATQFSTE
;
A
#
# COMPACT_ATOMS: atom_id res chain seq x y z
N MET A 1 -17.47 -4.61 -11.43
CA MET A 1 -18.00 -3.42 -12.09
C MET A 1 -16.85 -2.52 -12.48
N ALA A 2 -16.54 -2.45 -13.74
CA ALA A 2 -15.69 -1.39 -14.26
C ALA A 2 -16.50 -0.09 -14.14
N THR A 3 -16.10 0.79 -13.23
CA THR A 3 -16.59 2.17 -13.25
C THR A 3 -15.99 2.80 -14.48
N ASP A 4 -16.85 3.07 -15.48
CA ASP A 4 -16.50 3.95 -16.58
C ASP A 4 -16.00 5.27 -15.99
N TYR A 5 -14.69 5.42 -15.98
CA TYR A 5 -14.07 6.70 -15.73
C TYR A 5 -14.32 7.57 -16.96
N LYS A 6 -15.45 8.25 -16.96
CA LYS A 6 -15.62 9.41 -17.82
C LYS A 6 -14.50 10.40 -17.45
N ASP A 7 -13.95 11.03 -18.45
CA ASP A 7 -12.96 12.08 -18.26
C ASP A 7 -13.35 12.99 -17.08
N PRO A 8 -12.40 13.31 -16.20
CA PRO A 8 -12.69 14.13 -15.04
C PRO A 8 -13.30 15.45 -15.48
N PRO A 9 -14.30 15.94 -14.77
CA PRO A 9 -14.94 17.20 -15.15
C PRO A 9 -13.93 18.35 -15.10
N LEU A 10 -13.84 19.08 -16.19
CA LEU A 10 -13.07 20.32 -16.27
C LEU A 10 -13.84 21.41 -15.54
N VAL A 11 -13.20 22.06 -14.61
CA VAL A 11 -13.72 23.26 -13.95
C VAL A 11 -12.97 24.46 -14.50
N ASN A 12 -13.68 25.29 -15.28
CA ASN A 12 -13.10 26.54 -15.76
C ASN A 12 -13.28 27.63 -14.70
N ASP A 13 -12.19 28.22 -14.26
CA ASP A 13 -12.24 29.42 -13.44
C ASP A 13 -12.22 30.69 -14.29
N SER A 14 -12.67 31.79 -13.72
CA SER A 14 -12.74 33.11 -14.36
C SER A 14 -11.38 33.62 -14.88
N ASP A 15 -10.29 33.08 -14.40
CA ASP A 15 -8.92 33.43 -14.79
C ASP A 15 -8.36 32.62 -15.97
N GLY A 16 -9.17 31.81 -16.62
CA GLY A 16 -8.78 31.02 -17.80
C GLY A 16 -7.88 29.81 -17.47
N MET A 17 -7.72 29.47 -16.20
CA MET A 17 -7.05 28.25 -15.80
C MET A 17 -8.01 27.06 -15.84
N GLU A 18 -7.60 25.99 -16.53
CA GLU A 18 -8.32 24.71 -16.51
C GLU A 18 -7.94 23.90 -15.28
N TYR A 19 -8.90 23.59 -14.44
CA TYR A 19 -8.74 22.71 -13.30
C TYR A 19 -9.32 21.34 -13.61
N ILE A 20 -8.55 20.28 -13.31
CA ILE A 20 -9.00 18.90 -13.46
C ILE A 20 -9.30 18.35 -12.07
N VAL A 21 -10.54 17.86 -11.87
CA VAL A 21 -10.90 17.12 -10.66
C VAL A 21 -10.58 15.65 -10.88
N ARG A 22 -9.59 15.12 -10.16
CA ARG A 22 -9.18 13.73 -10.22
C ARG A 22 -9.03 13.14 -8.82
N ARG A 23 -8.97 11.81 -8.73
CA ARG A 23 -8.63 11.14 -7.47
C ARG A 23 -7.14 11.32 -7.17
N LEU A 24 -6.81 11.36 -5.90
CA LEU A 24 -5.42 11.31 -5.47
C LEU A 24 -4.79 9.97 -5.88
N THR A 25 -3.54 10.01 -6.28
CA THR A 25 -2.77 8.78 -6.50
C THR A 25 -2.41 8.12 -5.17
N PRO A 26 -2.09 6.82 -5.13
CA PRO A 26 -1.63 6.17 -3.91
C PRO A 26 -0.44 6.87 -3.25
N THR A 27 0.53 7.35 -4.04
CA THR A 27 1.69 8.10 -3.54
C THR A 27 1.29 9.43 -2.91
N GLU A 28 0.32 10.14 -3.49
CA GLU A 28 -0.21 11.37 -2.89
C GLU A 28 -0.92 11.09 -1.56
N CYS A 29 -1.64 9.98 -1.45
CA CYS A 29 -2.22 9.53 -0.19
C CYS A 29 -1.13 9.23 0.87
N ALA A 30 -0.04 8.58 0.47
CA ALA A 30 1.11 8.33 1.33
C ALA A 30 1.71 9.64 1.86
N ARG A 31 1.89 10.63 0.99
CA ARG A 31 2.39 11.97 1.34
C ARG A 31 1.50 12.67 2.37
N LEU A 32 0.18 12.58 2.21
CA LEU A 32 -0.78 13.15 3.18
C LEU A 32 -0.65 12.49 4.56
N GLN A 33 -0.26 11.23 4.62
CA GLN A 33 0.02 10.51 5.88
C GLN A 33 1.45 10.74 6.40
N GLY A 34 2.27 11.50 5.67
CA GLY A 34 3.64 11.81 6.05
C GLY A 34 4.66 10.70 5.74
N PHE A 35 4.31 9.74 4.89
CA PHE A 35 5.23 8.70 4.45
C PHE A 35 6.06 9.16 3.24
N PRO A 36 7.31 8.70 3.11
CA PRO A 36 8.14 9.00 1.96
C PRO A 36 7.65 8.25 0.72
N ASP A 37 7.92 8.81 -0.47
CA ASP A 37 7.46 8.28 -1.75
C ASP A 37 7.96 6.85 -2.04
N TRP A 38 9.13 6.51 -1.51
CA TRP A 38 9.74 5.20 -1.72
C TRP A 38 9.13 4.07 -0.87
N TRP A 39 8.24 4.38 0.09
CA TRP A 39 7.72 3.39 1.04
C TRP A 39 7.06 2.18 0.38
N CYS A 40 6.33 2.40 -0.69
CA CYS A 40 5.68 1.36 -1.48
C CYS A 40 6.27 1.21 -2.90
N SER A 41 7.46 1.77 -3.16
CA SER A 41 8.14 1.58 -4.44
C SER A 41 8.98 0.30 -4.44
N ASP A 42 9.20 -0.23 -5.63
CA ASP A 42 10.13 -1.34 -5.89
C ASP A 42 9.90 -2.61 -5.04
N LEU A 43 8.65 -2.87 -4.68
CA LEU A 43 8.26 -4.06 -3.94
C LEU A 43 8.16 -5.31 -4.81
N GLY A 44 8.15 -5.14 -6.12
CA GLY A 44 8.05 -6.22 -7.09
C GLY A 44 9.39 -6.89 -7.36
N THR A 45 9.36 -8.21 -7.58
CA THR A 45 10.52 -9.00 -8.03
C THR A 45 10.24 -9.53 -9.43
N GLU A 46 10.94 -9.02 -10.44
CA GLU A 46 10.70 -9.43 -11.83
C GLU A 46 11.18 -10.86 -12.14
N HIS A 47 12.30 -11.26 -11.53
CA HIS A 47 12.94 -12.56 -11.74
C HIS A 47 13.14 -13.28 -10.41
N PRO A 48 12.06 -13.78 -9.76
CA PRO A 48 12.20 -14.52 -8.52
C PRO A 48 12.93 -15.84 -8.75
N SER A 49 13.79 -16.21 -7.83
CA SER A 49 14.45 -17.51 -7.80
C SER A 49 13.47 -18.63 -7.45
N ASP A 50 13.81 -19.85 -7.80
CA ASP A 50 12.97 -21.01 -7.47
C ASP A 50 12.82 -21.20 -5.94
N ALA A 51 13.82 -20.81 -5.17
CA ALA A 51 13.78 -20.82 -3.71
C ALA A 51 12.73 -19.81 -3.18
N GLU A 52 12.70 -18.59 -3.70
CA GLU A 52 11.68 -17.59 -3.34
C GLU A 52 10.28 -18.03 -3.71
N ILE A 53 10.11 -18.63 -4.89
CA ILE A 53 8.81 -19.18 -5.31
C ILE A 53 8.35 -20.27 -4.34
N TYR A 54 9.24 -21.15 -3.92
CA TYR A 54 8.92 -22.21 -2.97
C TYR A 54 8.56 -21.67 -1.58
N GLU A 55 9.27 -20.64 -1.09
CA GLU A 55 8.94 -19.95 0.15
C GLU A 55 7.53 -19.33 0.11
N TRP A 56 7.22 -18.61 -0.95
CA TRP A 56 5.91 -18.03 -1.15
C TRP A 56 4.80 -19.08 -1.32
N TYR A 57 5.11 -20.19 -1.97
CA TYR A 57 4.19 -21.32 -2.03
C TYR A 57 3.82 -21.82 -0.63
N LYS A 58 4.80 -21.99 0.25
CA LYS A 58 4.55 -22.37 1.66
C LYS A 58 3.69 -21.35 2.40
N ILE A 59 3.95 -20.07 2.18
CA ILE A 59 3.19 -18.98 2.79
C ILE A 59 1.73 -19.04 2.33
N PHE A 60 1.48 -19.15 1.03
CA PHE A 60 0.11 -19.26 0.49
C PHE A 60 -0.62 -20.51 0.98
N GLU A 61 0.06 -21.64 1.09
CA GLU A 61 -0.53 -22.89 1.59
C GLU A 61 -0.87 -22.78 3.08
N THR A 62 0.00 -22.15 3.87
CA THR A 62 -0.26 -21.88 5.29
C THR A 62 -1.46 -20.94 5.45
N TYR A 63 -1.52 -19.88 4.68
CA TYR A 63 -2.65 -18.96 4.68
C TYR A 63 -3.96 -19.66 4.30
N ARG A 64 -3.95 -20.46 3.23
CA ARG A 64 -5.10 -21.24 2.79
C ARG A 64 -5.62 -22.18 3.88
N ARG A 65 -4.70 -22.84 4.58
CA ARG A 65 -5.03 -23.75 5.68
C ARG A 65 -5.65 -23.02 6.88
N ILE A 66 -5.09 -21.86 7.24
CA ILE A 66 -5.58 -21.05 8.38
C ILE A 66 -6.95 -20.46 8.08
N THR A 67 -7.15 -19.95 6.88
CA THR A 67 -8.42 -19.32 6.48
C THR A 67 -9.51 -20.33 6.09
N GLY A 68 -9.17 -21.61 5.99
CA GLY A 68 -10.12 -22.66 5.59
C GLY A 68 -10.61 -22.51 4.14
N THR A 69 -9.90 -21.75 3.31
CA THR A 69 -10.29 -21.54 1.92
C THR A 69 -10.10 -22.81 1.11
N SER A 70 -11.20 -23.36 0.57
CA SER A 70 -11.16 -24.49 -0.35
C SER A 70 -10.73 -24.00 -1.74
N GLY A 71 -9.75 -24.66 -2.32
CA GLY A 71 -9.28 -24.33 -3.67
C GLY A 71 -8.00 -25.07 -4.02
N LYS A 72 -7.61 -24.95 -5.28
CA LYS A 72 -6.32 -25.51 -5.72
C LYS A 72 -5.16 -24.67 -5.18
N PRO A 73 -4.00 -25.30 -4.88
CA PRO A 73 -2.79 -24.56 -4.55
C PRO A 73 -2.41 -23.59 -5.68
N LYS A 74 -1.76 -22.48 -5.34
CA LYS A 74 -1.26 -21.55 -6.36
C LYS A 74 -0.17 -22.21 -7.20
N SER A 75 -0.25 -22.04 -8.51
CA SER A 75 0.77 -22.48 -9.44
C SER A 75 1.97 -21.53 -9.43
N ASP A 76 3.13 -22.01 -9.88
CA ASP A 76 4.33 -21.19 -10.06
C ASP A 76 4.06 -19.91 -10.86
N LYS A 77 3.28 -20.01 -11.92
CA LYS A 77 2.92 -18.87 -12.76
C LYS A 77 2.14 -17.81 -11.98
N GLN A 78 1.23 -18.23 -11.11
CA GLN A 78 0.45 -17.32 -10.26
C GLN A 78 1.33 -16.66 -9.19
N ILE A 79 2.27 -17.40 -8.61
CA ILE A 79 3.21 -16.89 -7.63
C ILE A 79 4.17 -15.87 -8.29
N ARG A 80 4.70 -16.19 -9.48
CA ARG A 80 5.54 -15.25 -10.24
C ARG A 80 4.80 -13.95 -10.58
N LYS A 81 3.53 -14.06 -10.99
CA LYS A 81 2.70 -12.89 -11.25
C LYS A 81 2.48 -12.05 -10.00
N PHE A 82 2.23 -12.68 -8.87
CA PHE A 82 2.10 -12.00 -7.59
C PHE A 82 3.39 -11.29 -7.16
N LEU A 83 4.55 -11.95 -7.30
CA LEU A 83 5.84 -11.37 -6.92
C LEU A 83 6.25 -10.19 -7.82
N LYS A 84 5.83 -10.21 -9.07
CA LYS A 84 6.08 -9.09 -9.99
C LYS A 84 5.30 -7.84 -9.61
N ASP A 85 4.04 -8.00 -9.20
CA ASP A 85 3.15 -6.91 -8.78
C ASP A 85 2.39 -7.32 -7.52
N PRO A 86 3.03 -7.21 -6.33
CA PRO A 86 2.49 -7.74 -5.09
C PRO A 86 1.31 -6.97 -4.53
N HIS A 87 1.05 -5.77 -5.00
CA HIS A 87 -0.06 -4.95 -4.53
C HIS A 87 -0.70 -4.16 -5.68
N SER A 88 -1.99 -3.92 -5.54
CA SER A 88 -2.77 -3.06 -6.45
C SER A 88 -2.95 -1.67 -5.84
N ASP A 89 -3.29 -0.69 -6.68
CA ASP A 89 -3.65 0.66 -6.22
C ASP A 89 -4.78 0.63 -5.19
N SER A 90 -5.77 -0.25 -5.38
CA SER A 90 -6.87 -0.42 -4.43
C SER A 90 -6.39 -0.92 -3.06
N ALA A 91 -5.43 -1.82 -3.03
CA ALA A 91 -4.81 -2.30 -1.79
C ALA A 91 -4.02 -1.19 -1.09
N GLU A 92 -3.29 -0.37 -1.85
CA GLU A 92 -2.57 0.79 -1.33
C GLU A 92 -3.52 1.84 -0.75
N TYR A 93 -4.59 2.22 -1.45
CA TYR A 93 -5.60 3.14 -0.92
C TYR A 93 -6.19 2.66 0.39
N LYS A 94 -6.49 1.36 0.49
CA LYS A 94 -7.01 0.76 1.72
C LYS A 94 -5.99 0.81 2.86
N MET A 95 -4.73 0.55 2.56
CA MET A 95 -3.64 0.64 3.53
C MET A 95 -3.48 2.06 4.07
N TRP A 96 -3.44 3.07 3.21
CA TRP A 96 -3.34 4.47 3.61
C TRP A 96 -4.57 4.97 4.34
N GLY A 97 -5.77 4.52 3.96
CA GLY A 97 -7.03 4.85 4.63
C GLY A 97 -7.15 4.24 6.04
N ASN A 98 -6.58 3.06 6.27
CA ASN A 98 -6.55 2.41 7.58
C ASN A 98 -5.33 2.82 8.43
N GLY A 99 -4.38 3.51 7.84
CA GLY A 99 -3.16 3.94 8.51
C GLY A 99 -3.37 5.16 9.40
N VAL A 100 -2.32 5.48 10.15
CA VAL A 100 -2.27 6.65 11.02
C VAL A 100 -1.26 7.64 10.45
N ALA A 101 -1.53 8.95 10.56
CA ALA A 101 -0.61 9.99 10.15
C ALA A 101 0.72 9.86 10.91
N LEU A 102 1.78 9.54 10.19
CA LEU A 102 3.10 9.26 10.77
C LEU A 102 3.66 10.42 11.62
N PRO A 103 3.55 11.69 11.22
CA PRO A 103 4.01 12.81 12.04
C PRO A 103 3.31 12.89 13.40
N CYS A 104 2.02 12.56 13.48
CA CYS A 104 1.27 12.55 14.74
C CYS A 104 1.76 11.45 15.67
N VAL A 105 1.98 10.24 15.14
CA VAL A 105 2.55 9.11 15.90
C VAL A 105 3.94 9.45 16.40
N TYR A 106 4.77 10.02 15.54
CA TYR A 106 6.13 10.44 15.90
C TYR A 106 6.12 11.47 17.04
N PHE A 107 5.23 12.46 16.98
CA PHE A 107 5.09 13.48 18.03
C PHE A 107 4.71 12.85 19.39
N VAL A 108 3.70 11.97 19.41
CA VAL A 108 3.23 11.31 20.64
C VAL A 108 4.33 10.41 21.22
N LEU A 109 4.97 9.57 20.40
CA LEU A 109 6.04 8.68 20.84
C LEU A 109 7.27 9.46 21.33
N SER A 110 7.61 10.56 20.68
CA SER A 110 8.69 11.44 21.14
C SER A 110 8.39 12.03 22.50
N GLY A 111 7.14 12.43 22.77
CA GLY A 111 6.70 12.90 24.07
C GLY A 111 6.82 11.84 25.17
N ILE A 112 6.44 10.60 24.87
CA ILE A 112 6.58 9.44 25.78
C ILE A 112 8.07 9.17 26.07
N ALA A 113 8.90 9.10 25.03
CA ALA A 113 10.34 8.89 25.19
C ALA A 113 11.00 10.01 26.01
N TRP A 114 10.60 11.25 25.79
CA TRP A 114 11.09 12.39 26.58
C TRP A 114 10.67 12.29 28.05
N ALA A 115 9.39 11.97 28.32
CA ALA A 115 8.87 11.84 29.67
C ALA A 115 9.53 10.68 30.45
N THR A 116 9.84 9.55 29.80
CA THR A 116 10.50 8.42 30.44
C THR A 116 11.94 8.69 30.85
N GLN A 117 12.63 9.65 30.22
CA GLN A 117 13.98 10.07 30.63
C GLN A 117 14.02 10.75 32.00
N PHE A 118 12.91 11.30 32.46
CA PHE A 118 12.79 11.97 33.76
C PHE A 118 12.26 11.05 34.86
N SER A 119 11.84 9.84 34.54
CA SER A 119 11.26 8.89 35.51
C SER A 119 12.29 7.95 36.17
N THR A 120 13.57 8.12 35.89
CA THR A 120 14.68 7.29 36.38
C THR A 120 15.47 7.91 37.56
N GLU A 121 14.90 8.90 38.25
CA GLU A 121 15.45 9.40 39.53
C GLU A 121 14.78 8.77 40.74
#